data_f9d1c858199c0c8280f7c94f5bd9512f
#
_entry.id   f9d1c858199c0c8280f7c94f5bd9512f
#
_cell.length_a   1.000
_cell.length_b   1.000
_cell.length_c   1.000
_cell.angle_alpha   90.00
_cell.angle_beta   90.00
_cell.angle_gamma   90.00
#
_symmetry.space_group_name_H-M   'P 1'
#
loop_
_entity.id
_entity.type
_entity.pdbx_description
1 polymer ?
#
loop_
_entity_poly.entity_id
_entity_poly.type
_entity_poly.pdbx_seq_one_letter_code
_entity_poly.pdbx_strand_id
1 'polypeptide(L)'
;MAEEQKREVLVEVKNLEVTYGSGRKAYKAVSNANFIIYKGETFGLVGESGSGKTTIGRAIMRILPTSGGEILYKGQKINGKISHALDKQIIKEIQMIFQDPQSSLNERAKVSYIVGEGLMNVRPDLSAAERDEKVRQALLDVGLLPEFASRFPHEFSGGQRQRIGIAR
;
A
#
# COMPACT_ATOMS: atom_id res chain seq x y z
N MET A 1 15.02 -30.88 -20.50
CA MET A 1 14.74 -30.61 -19.08
C MET A 1 14.68 -29.10 -18.99
N ALA A 2 13.49 -28.54 -18.74
CA ALA A 2 13.34 -27.10 -18.57
C ALA A 2 14.04 -26.72 -17.26
N GLU A 3 14.98 -25.77 -17.33
CA GLU A 3 15.56 -25.13 -16.15
C GLU A 3 14.41 -24.52 -15.35
N GLU A 4 14.15 -25.03 -14.14
CA GLU A 4 13.31 -24.37 -13.16
C GLU A 4 13.95 -23.01 -12.85
N GLN A 5 13.51 -21.96 -13.51
CA GLN A 5 13.89 -20.59 -13.15
C GLN A 5 13.48 -20.38 -11.69
N LYS A 6 14.48 -20.34 -10.80
CA LYS A 6 14.30 -20.12 -9.37
C LYS A 6 13.58 -18.78 -9.18
N ARG A 7 12.27 -18.82 -8.93
CA ARG A 7 11.47 -17.60 -8.76
C ARG A 7 12.01 -16.80 -7.59
N GLU A 8 12.24 -15.51 -7.79
CA GLU A 8 12.67 -14.60 -6.74
C GLU A 8 11.52 -14.35 -5.75
N VAL A 9 11.71 -14.71 -4.47
CA VAL A 9 10.72 -14.46 -3.41
C VAL A 9 10.70 -12.97 -3.08
N LEU A 10 9.53 -12.35 -3.23
CA LEU A 10 9.32 -10.92 -2.92
C LEU A 10 8.81 -10.74 -1.49
N VAL A 11 7.73 -11.46 -1.12
CA VAL A 11 7.16 -11.44 0.22
C VAL A 11 7.04 -12.87 0.72
N GLU A 12 7.46 -13.11 1.96
CA GLU A 12 7.25 -14.39 2.63
C GLU A 12 6.60 -14.15 3.99
N VAL A 13 5.48 -14.79 4.24
CA VAL A 13 4.72 -14.71 5.48
C VAL A 13 4.80 -16.05 6.18
N LYS A 14 5.29 -16.06 7.43
CA LYS A 14 5.51 -17.26 8.24
C LYS A 14 4.76 -17.18 9.56
N ASN A 15 3.84 -18.11 9.78
CA ASN A 15 3.10 -18.27 11.04
C ASN A 15 2.51 -16.94 11.54
N LEU A 16 2.03 -16.10 10.61
CA LEU A 16 1.55 -14.76 10.95
C LEU A 16 0.34 -14.83 11.87
N GLU A 17 0.41 -14.08 12.94
CA GLU A 17 -0.68 -13.88 13.88
C GLU A 17 -0.95 -12.39 14.08
N VAL A 18 -2.24 -12.03 14.08
CA VAL A 18 -2.68 -10.67 14.40
C VAL A 18 -3.86 -10.76 15.37
N THR A 19 -3.70 -10.11 16.52
CA THR A 19 -4.71 -10.09 17.58
C THR A 19 -5.10 -8.64 17.86
N TYR A 20 -6.39 -8.36 17.88
CA TYR A 20 -6.96 -7.08 18.30
C TYR A 20 -7.34 -7.11 19.77
N GLY A 21 -7.14 -6.00 20.46
CA GLY A 21 -7.45 -5.88 21.88
C GLY A 21 -6.48 -6.62 22.80
N SER A 22 -6.82 -6.74 24.06
CA SER A 22 -6.02 -7.39 25.09
C SER A 22 -6.88 -8.09 26.14
N GLY A 23 -6.29 -9.05 26.86
CA GLY A 23 -6.95 -9.79 27.93
C GLY A 23 -8.18 -10.57 27.44
N ARG A 24 -9.28 -10.53 28.23
CA ARG A 24 -10.53 -11.28 27.93
C ARG A 24 -11.27 -10.81 26.66
N LYS A 25 -10.94 -9.63 26.13
CA LYS A 25 -11.53 -9.06 24.89
C LYS A 25 -10.60 -9.23 23.67
N ALA A 26 -9.53 -9.98 23.80
CA ALA A 26 -8.62 -10.23 22.68
C ALA A 26 -9.33 -11.06 21.59
N TYR A 27 -9.24 -10.61 20.34
CA TYR A 27 -9.77 -11.31 19.17
C TYR A 27 -8.64 -11.59 18.19
N LYS A 28 -8.38 -12.88 17.93
CA LYS A 28 -7.36 -13.31 16.97
C LYS A 28 -7.96 -13.25 15.55
N ALA A 29 -7.62 -12.22 14.82
CA ALA A 29 -8.11 -11.96 13.46
C ALA A 29 -7.35 -12.73 12.38
N VAL A 30 -6.08 -13.05 12.64
CA VAL A 30 -5.24 -13.91 11.79
C VAL A 30 -4.53 -14.92 12.68
N SER A 31 -4.61 -16.19 12.30
CA SER A 31 -3.99 -17.29 13.01
C SER A 31 -3.19 -18.16 12.05
N ASN A 32 -1.86 -18.22 12.26
CA ASN A 32 -0.94 -19.08 11.53
C ASN A 32 -1.02 -18.96 9.99
N ALA A 33 -1.08 -17.73 9.46
CA ALA A 33 -1.07 -17.53 8.02
C ALA A 33 0.35 -17.75 7.46
N ASN A 34 0.41 -18.55 6.38
CA ASN A 34 1.67 -18.90 5.71
C ASN A 34 1.47 -18.82 4.20
N PHE A 35 2.27 -18.02 3.50
CA PHE A 35 2.28 -17.93 2.04
C PHE A 35 3.53 -17.20 1.54
N ILE A 36 3.78 -17.34 0.24
CA ILE A 36 4.89 -16.69 -0.47
C ILE A 36 4.31 -15.96 -1.68
N ILE A 37 4.82 -14.76 -1.95
CA ILE A 37 4.55 -13.99 -3.16
C ILE A 37 5.87 -13.82 -3.90
N TYR A 38 5.90 -14.18 -5.17
CA TYR A 38 7.07 -14.05 -6.01
C TYR A 38 7.07 -12.71 -6.75
N LYS A 39 8.25 -12.25 -7.13
CA LYS A 39 8.40 -11.03 -7.93
C LYS A 39 7.68 -11.16 -9.28
N GLY A 40 6.90 -10.13 -9.62
CA GLY A 40 6.10 -10.11 -10.85
C GLY A 40 4.82 -10.95 -10.80
N GLU A 41 4.50 -11.55 -9.65
CA GLU A 41 3.29 -12.34 -9.47
C GLU A 41 2.08 -11.49 -9.07
N THR A 42 0.90 -11.86 -9.55
CA THR A 42 -0.38 -11.40 -9.01
C THR A 42 -0.90 -12.45 -8.05
N PHE A 43 -0.87 -12.15 -6.76
CA PHE A 43 -1.33 -13.07 -5.71
C PHE A 43 -2.74 -12.72 -5.24
N GLY A 44 -3.68 -13.65 -5.35
CA GLY A 44 -5.06 -13.50 -4.91
C GLY A 44 -5.29 -14.06 -3.51
N LEU A 45 -5.72 -13.22 -2.56
CA LEU A 45 -6.14 -13.65 -1.23
C LEU A 45 -7.66 -13.70 -1.16
N VAL A 46 -8.24 -14.90 -1.10
CA VAL A 46 -9.70 -15.15 -1.17
C VAL A 46 -10.22 -15.65 0.17
N GLY A 47 -11.47 -15.38 0.49
CA GLY A 47 -12.13 -15.83 1.70
C GLY A 47 -13.38 -14.99 2.01
N GLU A 48 -14.18 -15.42 2.97
CA GLU A 48 -15.40 -14.74 3.41
C GLU A 48 -15.14 -13.35 4.03
N SER A 49 -16.19 -12.55 4.18
CA SER A 49 -16.09 -11.27 4.93
C SER A 49 -15.69 -11.59 6.38
N GLY A 50 -14.72 -10.82 6.91
CA GLY A 50 -14.20 -11.06 8.26
C GLY A 50 -13.10 -12.11 8.38
N SER A 51 -12.72 -12.83 7.30
CA SER A 51 -11.67 -13.87 7.35
C SER A 51 -10.23 -13.37 7.53
N GLY A 52 -10.02 -12.07 7.76
CA GLY A 52 -8.69 -11.51 8.03
C GLY A 52 -7.91 -11.01 6.82
N LYS A 53 -8.45 -11.06 5.58
CA LYS A 53 -7.75 -10.60 4.36
C LYS A 53 -7.18 -9.18 4.47
N THR A 54 -8.03 -8.24 4.84
CA THR A 54 -7.63 -6.84 5.03
C THR A 54 -6.62 -6.68 6.17
N THR A 55 -6.76 -7.49 7.22
CA THR A 55 -5.83 -7.52 8.35
C THR A 55 -4.45 -7.97 7.92
N ILE A 56 -4.35 -9.02 7.09
CA ILE A 56 -3.07 -9.49 6.52
C ILE A 56 -2.42 -8.39 5.67
N GLY A 57 -3.17 -7.77 4.74
CA GLY A 57 -2.66 -6.66 3.93
C GLY A 57 -2.14 -5.50 4.79
N ARG A 58 -2.91 -5.08 5.81
CA ARG A 58 -2.49 -4.02 6.73
C ARG A 58 -1.28 -4.40 7.59
N ALA A 59 -1.13 -5.68 7.94
CA ALA A 59 0.05 -6.17 8.66
C ALA A 59 1.31 -6.13 7.78
N ILE A 60 1.21 -6.52 6.50
CA ILE A 60 2.31 -6.41 5.53
C ILE A 60 2.72 -4.94 5.35
N MET A 61 1.75 -4.04 5.28
CA MET A 61 1.96 -2.59 5.20
C MET A 61 2.45 -1.96 6.52
N ARG A 62 2.61 -2.75 7.60
CA ARG A 62 2.98 -2.27 8.94
C ARG A 62 2.01 -1.25 9.56
N ILE A 63 0.79 -1.14 9.00
CA ILE A 63 -0.31 -0.32 9.55
C ILE A 63 -0.84 -0.95 10.84
N LEU A 64 -0.80 -2.30 10.92
CA LEU A 64 -1.20 -3.06 12.10
C LEU A 64 0.00 -3.82 12.68
N PRO A 65 0.19 -3.81 14.00
CA PRO A 65 1.19 -4.66 14.64
C PRO A 65 0.80 -6.13 14.53
N THR A 66 1.80 -7.00 14.44
CA THR A 66 1.63 -8.45 14.49
C THR A 66 1.76 -8.93 15.93
N SER A 67 0.97 -9.93 16.33
CA SER A 67 1.08 -10.58 17.64
C SER A 67 2.01 -11.80 17.62
N GLY A 68 2.32 -12.34 16.42
CA GLY A 68 3.25 -13.46 16.22
C GLY A 68 3.64 -13.62 14.78
N GLY A 69 4.60 -14.49 14.52
CA GLY A 69 5.10 -14.81 13.19
C GLY A 69 6.02 -13.76 12.58
N GLU A 70 6.36 -13.97 11.32
CA GLU A 70 7.30 -13.14 10.57
C GLU A 70 6.75 -12.76 9.21
N ILE A 71 7.04 -11.53 8.80
CA ILE A 71 6.84 -11.03 7.44
C ILE A 71 8.21 -10.62 6.91
N LEU A 72 8.64 -11.26 5.83
CA LEU A 72 9.89 -10.92 5.15
C LEU A 72 9.58 -10.29 3.80
N TYR A 73 10.26 -9.20 3.50
CA TYR A 73 10.25 -8.53 2.21
C TYR A 73 11.66 -8.56 1.64
N LYS A 74 11.83 -9.16 0.45
CA LYS A 74 13.15 -9.40 -0.16
C LYS A 74 14.13 -10.06 0.83
N GLY A 75 13.65 -11.03 1.61
CA GLY A 75 14.43 -11.76 2.62
C GLY A 75 14.70 -11.01 3.92
N GLN A 76 14.30 -9.74 4.07
CA GLN A 76 14.47 -8.94 5.27
C GLN A 76 13.18 -8.91 6.09
N LYS A 77 13.27 -9.17 7.39
CA LYS A 77 12.13 -9.07 8.30
C LYS A 77 11.65 -7.63 8.42
N ILE A 78 10.35 -7.43 8.16
CA ILE A 78 9.74 -6.10 8.14
C ILE A 78 8.72 -5.86 9.25
N ASN A 79 8.25 -6.88 9.98
CA ASN A 79 7.35 -6.70 11.11
C ASN A 79 8.11 -6.52 12.43
N GLY A 80 7.45 -5.89 13.42
CA GLY A 80 8.07 -5.55 14.71
C GLY A 80 9.00 -4.33 14.62
N LYS A 81 10.04 -4.30 15.44
CA LYS A 81 11.04 -3.22 15.45
C LYS A 81 12.02 -3.42 14.30
N ILE A 82 12.16 -2.42 13.44
CA ILE A 82 13.10 -2.37 12.33
C ILE A 82 13.88 -1.06 12.36
N SER A 83 14.97 -0.98 11.58
CA SER A 83 15.74 0.26 11.45
C SER A 83 14.94 1.32 10.69
N HIS A 84 15.20 2.59 10.99
CA HIS A 84 14.58 3.72 10.28
C HIS A 84 14.90 3.72 8.76
N ALA A 85 16.09 3.26 8.38
CA ALA A 85 16.46 3.14 6.97
C ALA A 85 15.58 2.11 6.23
N LEU A 86 15.38 0.93 6.84
CA LEU A 86 14.51 -0.10 6.29
C LEU A 86 13.05 0.36 6.24
N ASP A 87 12.56 1.05 7.28
CA ASP A 87 11.21 1.60 7.31
C ASP A 87 10.96 2.59 6.17
N LYS A 88 11.89 3.52 5.95
CA LYS A 88 11.84 4.45 4.79
C LYS A 88 11.86 3.73 3.44
N GLN A 89 12.63 2.65 3.31
CA GLN A 89 12.66 1.86 2.10
C GLN A 89 11.32 1.18 1.83
N ILE A 90 10.72 0.53 2.84
CA ILE A 90 9.44 -0.16 2.73
C ILE A 90 8.33 0.81 2.32
N ILE A 91 8.25 2.00 2.94
CA ILE A 91 7.27 3.03 2.61
C ILE A 91 7.33 3.42 1.13
N LYS A 92 8.53 3.41 0.54
CA LYS A 92 8.72 3.74 -0.90
C LYS A 92 8.34 2.58 -1.83
N GLU A 93 8.56 1.35 -1.40
CA GLU A 93 8.46 0.16 -2.26
C GLU A 93 7.12 -0.57 -2.15
N ILE A 94 6.41 -0.44 -1.02
CA ILE A 94 5.12 -1.11 -0.79
C ILE A 94 4.03 -0.05 -0.66
N GLN A 95 3.03 -0.10 -1.54
CA GLN A 95 1.92 0.84 -1.57
C GLN A 95 0.59 0.11 -1.38
N MET A 96 -0.41 0.79 -0.85
CA MET A 96 -1.74 0.24 -0.64
C MET A 96 -2.80 1.12 -1.29
N ILE A 97 -3.64 0.50 -2.10
CA ILE A 97 -4.87 1.12 -2.58
C ILE A 97 -5.99 0.67 -1.65
N PHE A 98 -6.66 1.62 -1.00
CA PHE A 98 -7.76 1.33 -0.10
C PHE A 98 -9.02 0.92 -0.86
N GLN A 99 -9.90 0.15 -0.23
CA GLN A 99 -11.14 -0.36 -0.81
C GLN A 99 -12.07 0.77 -1.28
N ASP A 100 -12.05 1.91 -0.60
CA ASP A 100 -12.74 3.14 -1.01
C ASP A 100 -11.72 4.30 -1.09
N PRO A 101 -10.98 4.44 -2.21
CA PRO A 101 -9.97 5.48 -2.35
C PRO A 101 -10.56 6.89 -2.29
N GLN A 102 -11.81 7.05 -2.76
CA GLN A 102 -12.46 8.38 -2.85
C GLN A 102 -12.80 8.95 -1.47
N SER A 103 -13.16 8.13 -0.47
CA SER A 103 -13.47 8.59 0.88
C SER A 103 -12.26 9.17 1.61
N SER A 104 -11.04 8.88 1.12
CA SER A 104 -9.79 9.37 1.69
C SER A 104 -9.27 10.66 1.04
N LEU A 105 -9.99 11.22 0.05
CA LEU A 105 -9.60 12.46 -0.61
C LEU A 105 -9.99 13.67 0.25
N ASN A 106 -9.06 14.61 0.39
CA ASN A 106 -9.35 15.89 1.01
C ASN A 106 -10.10 16.80 0.02
N GLU A 107 -11.40 16.96 0.21
CA GLU A 107 -12.29 17.76 -0.66
C GLU A 107 -11.90 19.26 -0.73
N ARG A 108 -11.06 19.74 0.18
CA ARG A 108 -10.58 21.13 0.23
C ARG A 108 -9.20 21.32 -0.40
N ALA A 109 -8.58 20.26 -0.86
CA ALA A 109 -7.28 20.31 -1.51
C ALA A 109 -7.40 20.09 -3.02
N LYS A 110 -6.56 20.76 -3.80
CA LYS A 110 -6.47 20.53 -5.25
C LYS A 110 -5.94 19.13 -5.53
N VAL A 111 -6.31 18.56 -6.64
CA VAL A 111 -5.84 17.24 -7.10
C VAL A 111 -4.32 17.18 -7.18
N SER A 112 -3.65 18.25 -7.65
CA SER A 112 -2.18 18.34 -7.67
C SER A 112 -1.57 18.14 -6.28
N TYR A 113 -2.15 18.73 -5.25
CA TYR A 113 -1.67 18.56 -3.87
C TYR A 113 -1.91 17.13 -3.39
N ILE A 114 -3.12 16.59 -3.61
CA ILE A 114 -3.51 15.23 -3.15
C ILE A 114 -2.57 14.17 -3.75
N VAL A 115 -2.33 14.23 -5.07
CA VAL A 115 -1.45 13.28 -5.78
C VAL A 115 0.02 13.53 -5.42
N GLY A 116 0.43 14.79 -5.22
CA GLY A 116 1.80 15.18 -4.92
C GLY A 116 2.20 15.03 -3.45
N GLU A 117 1.25 14.87 -2.51
CA GLU A 117 1.52 14.83 -1.06
C GLU A 117 2.53 13.74 -0.69
N GLY A 118 2.36 12.55 -1.24
CA GLY A 118 3.29 11.43 -1.03
C GLY A 118 4.72 11.74 -1.49
N LEU A 119 4.86 12.44 -2.62
CA LEU A 119 6.17 12.84 -3.15
C LEU A 119 6.90 13.81 -2.24
N MET A 120 6.19 14.74 -1.57
CA MET A 120 6.81 15.70 -0.65
C MET A 120 7.48 14.99 0.54
N ASN A 121 6.90 13.88 1.00
CA ASN A 121 7.41 13.12 2.13
C ASN A 121 8.50 12.10 1.72
N VAL A 122 8.33 11.46 0.58
CA VAL A 122 9.19 10.35 0.12
C VAL A 122 10.38 10.86 -0.72
N ARG A 123 10.18 11.96 -1.46
CA ARG A 123 11.17 12.57 -2.36
C ARG A 123 11.28 14.09 -2.13
N PRO A 124 11.73 14.49 -0.93
CA PRO A 124 11.90 15.91 -0.60
C PRO A 124 12.99 16.59 -1.43
N ASP A 125 13.82 15.79 -2.12
CA ASP A 125 14.87 16.22 -3.04
C ASP A 125 14.33 16.79 -4.37
N LEU A 126 13.09 16.51 -4.74
CA LEU A 126 12.50 16.98 -5.99
C LEU A 126 12.16 18.48 -5.92
N SER A 127 12.48 19.19 -6.98
CA SER A 127 12.01 20.56 -7.22
C SER A 127 10.49 20.60 -7.43
N ALA A 128 9.89 21.78 -7.34
CA ALA A 128 8.46 21.96 -7.60
C ALA A 128 8.08 21.50 -9.02
N ALA A 129 8.91 21.87 -10.02
CA ALA A 129 8.65 21.49 -11.42
C ALA A 129 8.71 19.96 -11.65
N GLU A 130 9.67 19.30 -11.03
CA GLU A 130 9.77 17.82 -11.12
C GLU A 130 8.59 17.13 -10.42
N ARG A 131 8.10 17.67 -9.31
CA ARG A 131 6.89 17.15 -8.65
C ARG A 131 5.65 17.35 -9.51
N ASP A 132 5.49 18.54 -10.10
CA ASP A 132 4.36 18.82 -10.99
C ASP A 132 4.35 17.88 -12.19
N GLU A 133 5.52 17.60 -12.78
CA GLU A 133 5.61 16.66 -13.89
C GLU A 133 5.24 15.23 -13.47
N LYS A 134 5.67 14.78 -12.29
CA LYS A 134 5.28 13.46 -11.76
C LYS A 134 3.78 13.38 -11.47
N VAL A 135 3.17 14.45 -10.96
CA VAL A 135 1.72 14.53 -10.76
C VAL A 135 0.97 14.44 -12.10
N ARG A 136 1.45 15.16 -13.12
CA ARG A 136 0.89 15.09 -14.48
C ARG A 136 0.95 13.68 -15.04
N GLN A 137 2.09 13.02 -14.92
CA GLN A 137 2.27 11.65 -15.38
C GLN A 137 1.37 10.68 -14.62
N ALA A 138 1.28 10.77 -13.28
CA ALA A 138 0.41 9.92 -12.47
C ALA A 138 -1.07 10.06 -12.86
N LEU A 139 -1.52 11.27 -13.22
CA LEU A 139 -2.88 11.49 -13.74
C LEU A 139 -3.07 10.81 -15.09
N LEU A 140 -2.11 10.92 -16.01
CA LEU A 140 -2.15 10.25 -17.31
C LEU A 140 -2.20 8.72 -17.15
N ASP A 141 -1.39 8.16 -16.25
CA ASP A 141 -1.31 6.71 -15.99
C ASP A 141 -2.67 6.12 -15.55
N VAL A 142 -3.51 6.93 -14.90
CA VAL A 142 -4.88 6.53 -14.52
C VAL A 142 -5.95 7.01 -15.51
N GLY A 143 -5.57 7.52 -16.69
CA GLY A 143 -6.47 7.98 -17.73
C GLY A 143 -7.24 9.26 -17.39
N LEU A 144 -6.60 10.17 -16.64
CA LEU A 144 -7.10 11.50 -16.36
C LEU A 144 -6.27 12.56 -17.10
N LEU A 145 -6.92 13.68 -17.46
CA LEU A 145 -6.24 14.78 -18.13
C LEU A 145 -5.36 15.57 -17.14
N PRO A 146 -4.14 15.97 -17.52
CA PRO A 146 -3.23 16.72 -16.65
C PRO A 146 -3.79 18.06 -16.14
N GLU A 147 -4.64 18.72 -16.92
CA GLU A 147 -5.33 19.96 -16.54
C GLU A 147 -6.25 19.78 -15.32
N PHE A 148 -6.64 18.54 -14.99
CA PHE A 148 -7.45 18.24 -13.82
C PHE A 148 -6.66 18.44 -12.49
N ALA A 149 -5.36 18.58 -12.56
CA ALA A 149 -4.49 18.87 -11.41
C ALA A 149 -4.91 20.13 -10.63
N SER A 150 -5.47 21.12 -11.32
CA SER A 150 -5.89 22.40 -10.71
C SER A 150 -7.26 22.38 -10.04
N ARG A 151 -8.05 21.31 -10.25
CA ARG A 151 -9.42 21.16 -9.76
C ARG A 151 -9.48 20.53 -8.37
N PHE A 152 -10.69 20.57 -7.78
CA PHE A 152 -10.99 19.96 -6.48
C PHE A 152 -11.76 18.64 -6.65
N PRO A 153 -11.67 17.68 -5.69
CA PRO A 153 -12.32 16.37 -5.80
C PRO A 153 -13.85 16.44 -6.06
N HIS A 154 -14.56 17.40 -5.47
CA HIS A 154 -16.01 17.55 -5.66
C HIS A 154 -16.43 17.91 -7.10
N GLU A 155 -15.50 18.33 -7.96
CA GLU A 155 -15.74 18.62 -9.37
C GLU A 155 -15.72 17.38 -10.27
N PHE A 156 -15.47 16.18 -9.67
CA PHE A 156 -15.27 14.94 -10.39
C PHE A 156 -16.36 13.90 -10.12
N SER A 157 -16.62 13.05 -11.10
CA SER A 157 -17.46 11.86 -10.90
C SER A 157 -16.85 10.88 -9.90
N GLY A 158 -17.65 9.98 -9.33
CA GLY A 158 -17.16 8.95 -8.42
C GLY A 158 -16.02 8.12 -9.01
N GLY A 159 -16.14 7.68 -10.27
CA GLY A 159 -15.08 6.93 -10.95
C GLY A 159 -13.80 7.75 -11.20
N GLN A 160 -13.92 9.05 -11.44
CA GLN A 160 -12.75 9.92 -11.56
C GLN A 160 -12.07 10.13 -10.18
N ARG A 161 -12.84 10.33 -9.12
CA ARG A 161 -12.32 10.41 -7.75
C ARG A 161 -11.58 9.13 -7.32
N GLN A 162 -12.12 7.96 -7.70
CA GLN A 162 -11.45 6.69 -7.48
C GLN A 162 -10.10 6.65 -8.18
N ARG A 163 -10.01 7.10 -9.44
CA ARG A 163 -8.74 7.17 -10.19
C ARG A 163 -7.76 8.17 -9.60
N ILE A 164 -8.22 9.32 -9.09
CA ILE A 164 -7.37 10.26 -8.33
C ILE A 164 -6.80 9.57 -7.09
N GLY A 165 -7.61 8.79 -6.35
CA GLY A 165 -7.16 8.02 -5.20
C GLY A 165 -6.13 6.92 -5.54
N ILE A 166 -6.14 6.39 -6.77
CA ILE A 166 -5.14 5.43 -7.26
C ILE A 166 -3.84 6.16 -7.68
N ALA A 167 -3.95 7.37 -8.26
CA ALA A 167 -2.80 8.18 -8.67
C ALA A 167 -2.00 8.74 -7.48
N ARG A 168 -2.60 8.83 -6.30
CA ARG A 168 -1.99 9.30 -5.05
C ARG A 168 -1.03 8.29 -4.48
#